data_2d9168be41812e23dbcbb1dc79d50253
#
_entry.id   2d9168be41812e23dbcbb1dc79d50253
#
_cell.length_a   1.000
_cell.length_b   1.000
_cell.length_c   1.000
_cell.angle_alpha   90.00
_cell.angle_beta   90.00
_cell.angle_gamma   90.00
#
_symmetry.space_group_name_H-M   'P 1'
#
loop_
_entity.id
_entity.type
_entity.pdbx_description
1 polymer ?
#
loop_
_entity_poly.entity_id
_entity_poly.type
_entity_poly.pdbx_seq_one_letter_code
_entity_poly.pdbx_strand_id
1 'polypeptide(L)'
;MTCLHARLARLGRSVALALALALSACASTGNPRDPLEPINRGIYHFNDGVDHLIVKPAAEIYRGVLPQFVRTGISNFFSNIGDVIVALNNLLQGKVAEAGSDVARVAVNTTVGILGFLDVATELGLEKHNEDFGQTLGYWGIGEGPYLVLPFLGPSTLRDTVGLVVDYKTNPVTYVDPNRDRNALYGLWFLSRRAELLETTRILETAALDPYEFVRDAYLQRRRNLVYDGKPPPEENDNRQPAKPQSRAPEAAPGGEEEDRGVRSILVSGEPLTPAQLEALEAKERASEPRAQANAPAARVVRVWLPTSSR
;
A
#
# COMPACT_ATOMS: atom_id res chain seq x y z
N MET A 1 -20.92 -47.92 -10.76
CA MET A 1 -20.28 -46.90 -9.89
C MET A 1 -18.75 -46.86 -10.00
N THR A 2 -18.04 -47.94 -10.24
CA THR A 2 -16.58 -48.04 -10.31
C THR A 2 -15.90 -47.22 -11.46
N CYS A 3 -16.58 -47.09 -12.61
CA CYS A 3 -16.00 -46.40 -13.77
C CYS A 3 -15.93 -44.88 -13.62
N LEU A 4 -16.86 -44.26 -12.88
CA LEU A 4 -16.89 -42.81 -12.61
C LEU A 4 -15.77 -42.39 -11.64
N HIS A 5 -15.59 -43.19 -10.58
CA HIS A 5 -14.50 -42.95 -9.62
C HIS A 5 -13.10 -43.06 -10.27
N ALA A 6 -12.92 -44.03 -11.19
CA ALA A 6 -11.66 -44.19 -11.92
C ALA A 6 -11.40 -43.02 -12.88
N ARG A 7 -12.42 -42.44 -13.51
CA ARG A 7 -12.29 -41.23 -14.35
C ARG A 7 -11.97 -39.99 -13.55
N LEU A 8 -12.64 -39.78 -12.40
CA LEU A 8 -12.37 -38.66 -11.49
C LEU A 8 -10.95 -38.73 -10.90
N ALA A 9 -10.49 -39.93 -10.51
CA ALA A 9 -9.14 -40.14 -10.00
C ALA A 9 -8.05 -39.89 -11.08
N ARG A 10 -8.33 -40.24 -12.35
CA ARG A 10 -7.41 -39.93 -13.47
C ARG A 10 -7.38 -38.43 -13.76
N LEU A 11 -8.53 -37.78 -13.77
CA LEU A 11 -8.60 -36.32 -13.97
C LEU A 11 -7.86 -35.57 -12.85
N GLY A 12 -8.04 -35.98 -11.57
CA GLY A 12 -7.33 -35.40 -10.43
C GLY A 12 -5.82 -35.58 -10.54
N ARG A 13 -5.34 -36.76 -10.97
CA ARG A 13 -3.89 -37.00 -11.19
C ARG A 13 -3.34 -36.18 -12.37
N SER A 14 -4.07 -36.02 -13.45
CA SER A 14 -3.66 -35.20 -14.58
C SER A 14 -3.59 -33.72 -14.22
N VAL A 15 -4.55 -33.23 -13.46
CA VAL A 15 -4.55 -31.85 -12.95
C VAL A 15 -3.39 -31.63 -11.96
N ALA A 16 -3.16 -32.57 -11.04
CA ALA A 16 -2.04 -32.48 -10.11
C ALA A 16 -0.67 -32.53 -10.82
N LEU A 17 -0.54 -33.36 -11.85
CA LEU A 17 0.68 -33.45 -12.66
C LEU A 17 0.90 -32.18 -13.50
N ALA A 18 -0.16 -31.64 -14.11
CA ALA A 18 -0.10 -30.37 -14.84
C ALA A 18 0.24 -29.19 -13.91
N LEU A 19 -0.29 -29.19 -12.69
CA LEU A 19 0.03 -28.20 -11.66
C LEU A 19 1.48 -28.31 -11.19
N ALA A 20 1.97 -29.55 -10.99
CA ALA A 20 3.36 -29.81 -10.60
C ALA A 20 4.34 -29.42 -11.73
N LEU A 21 4.01 -29.68 -12.99
CA LEU A 21 4.79 -29.27 -14.14
C LEU A 21 4.78 -27.74 -14.34
N ALA A 22 3.65 -27.09 -14.13
CA ALA A 22 3.54 -25.63 -14.15
C ALA A 22 4.37 -24.99 -13.04
N LEU A 23 4.34 -25.54 -11.83
CA LEU A 23 5.16 -25.10 -10.70
C LEU A 23 6.67 -25.31 -10.96
N SER A 24 7.06 -26.40 -11.61
CA SER A 24 8.46 -26.68 -11.97
C SER A 24 8.99 -25.76 -13.05
N ALA A 25 8.16 -25.40 -14.04
CA ALA A 25 8.54 -24.47 -15.11
C ALA A 25 8.69 -23.02 -14.62
N CYS A 26 8.03 -22.64 -13.53
CA CYS A 26 8.12 -21.30 -12.95
C CYS A 26 9.28 -21.13 -11.96
N ALA A 27 9.97 -22.19 -11.56
CA ALA A 27 11.01 -22.16 -10.53
C ALA A 27 12.35 -21.54 -10.98
N SER A 28 12.43 -20.88 -12.14
CA SER A 28 13.69 -20.35 -12.69
C SER A 28 13.82 -18.82 -12.68
N THR A 29 12.97 -18.12 -11.99
CA THR A 29 13.03 -16.65 -11.90
C THR A 29 13.98 -16.17 -10.82
N GLY A 30 15.18 -16.45 -10.74
CA GLY A 30 16.28 -15.86 -9.95
C GLY A 30 15.98 -15.15 -8.60
N ASN A 31 14.72 -14.89 -8.28
CA ASN A 31 14.28 -14.23 -7.05
C ASN A 31 13.62 -15.25 -6.09
N PRO A 32 14.31 -15.62 -4.99
CA PRO A 32 13.78 -16.62 -4.03
C PRO A 32 12.49 -16.17 -3.31
N ARG A 33 12.24 -14.85 -3.22
CA ARG A 33 11.03 -14.31 -2.58
C ARG A 33 9.81 -14.34 -3.53
N ASP A 34 10.06 -14.42 -4.84
CA ASP A 34 9.02 -14.39 -5.87
C ASP A 34 9.23 -15.50 -6.91
N PRO A 35 9.14 -16.77 -6.52
CA PRO A 35 9.35 -17.89 -7.44
C PRO A 35 8.23 -18.00 -8.49
N LEU A 36 7.10 -17.34 -8.31
CA LEU A 36 5.95 -17.35 -9.20
C LEU A 36 5.81 -16.04 -10.00
N GLU A 37 6.90 -15.27 -10.13
CA GLU A 37 6.90 -13.94 -10.77
C GLU A 37 6.14 -13.89 -12.11
N PRO A 38 6.30 -14.81 -13.08
CA PRO A 38 5.57 -14.73 -14.35
C PRO A 38 4.05 -14.80 -14.19
N ILE A 39 3.57 -15.63 -13.25
CA ILE A 39 2.15 -15.75 -12.93
C ILE A 39 1.67 -14.50 -12.20
N ASN A 40 2.43 -14.07 -11.20
CA ASN A 40 2.14 -12.88 -10.40
C ASN A 40 2.06 -11.61 -11.26
N ARG A 41 2.98 -11.44 -12.21
CA ARG A 41 2.95 -10.32 -13.18
C ARG A 41 1.71 -10.39 -14.07
N GLY A 42 1.33 -11.59 -14.54
CA GLY A 42 0.11 -11.76 -15.34
C GLY A 42 -1.14 -11.35 -14.57
N ILE A 43 -1.27 -11.76 -13.30
CA ILE A 43 -2.40 -11.38 -12.43
C ILE A 43 -2.33 -9.90 -12.07
N TYR A 44 -1.14 -9.35 -11.83
CA TYR A 44 -0.95 -7.92 -11.59
C TYR A 44 -1.47 -7.08 -12.77
N HIS A 45 -1.08 -7.41 -14.01
CA HIS A 45 -1.58 -6.71 -15.21
C HIS A 45 -3.08 -6.86 -15.41
N PHE A 46 -3.63 -8.03 -15.07
CA PHE A 46 -5.09 -8.22 -15.08
C PHE A 46 -5.76 -7.28 -14.06
N ASN A 47 -5.28 -7.23 -12.83
CA ASN A 47 -5.80 -6.36 -11.78
C ASN A 47 -5.69 -4.89 -12.17
N ASP A 48 -4.53 -4.49 -12.71
CA ASP A 48 -4.27 -3.13 -13.19
C ASP A 48 -5.23 -2.73 -14.32
N GLY A 49 -5.46 -3.63 -15.29
CA GLY A 49 -6.42 -3.41 -16.36
C GLY A 49 -7.85 -3.23 -15.83
N VAL A 50 -8.29 -4.06 -14.88
CA VAL A 50 -9.61 -3.92 -14.23
C VAL A 50 -9.69 -2.61 -13.44
N ASP A 51 -8.62 -2.25 -12.73
CA ASP A 51 -8.57 -1.00 -11.98
C ASP A 51 -8.73 0.22 -12.91
N HIS A 52 -7.93 0.31 -13.95
CA HIS A 52 -7.97 1.42 -14.90
C HIS A 52 -9.30 1.54 -15.64
N LEU A 53 -9.93 0.40 -16.01
CA LEU A 53 -11.16 0.41 -16.80
C LEU A 53 -12.43 0.60 -15.96
N ILE A 54 -12.44 0.15 -14.72
CA ILE A 54 -13.68 0.06 -13.92
C ILE A 54 -13.51 0.72 -12.55
N VAL A 55 -12.50 0.31 -11.76
CA VAL A 55 -12.45 0.67 -10.34
C VAL A 55 -11.99 2.10 -10.15
N LYS A 56 -10.92 2.53 -10.84
CA LYS A 56 -10.39 3.89 -10.79
C LYS A 56 -11.43 4.94 -11.22
N PRO A 57 -12.13 4.80 -12.38
CA PRO A 57 -13.21 5.72 -12.74
C PRO A 57 -14.35 5.76 -11.71
N ALA A 58 -14.76 4.61 -11.17
CA ALA A 58 -15.79 4.56 -10.15
C ALA A 58 -15.34 5.27 -8.85
N ALA A 59 -14.08 5.11 -8.45
CA ALA A 59 -13.49 5.78 -7.29
C ALA A 59 -13.37 7.30 -7.48
N GLU A 60 -13.06 7.75 -8.69
CA GLU A 60 -13.04 9.17 -9.05
C GLU A 60 -14.45 9.79 -8.97
N ILE A 61 -15.47 9.10 -9.50
CA ILE A 61 -16.87 9.51 -9.36
C ILE A 61 -17.28 9.57 -7.87
N TYR A 62 -16.93 8.54 -7.09
CA TYR A 62 -17.19 8.52 -5.65
C TYR A 62 -16.57 9.74 -4.95
N ARG A 63 -15.31 10.09 -5.26
CA ARG A 63 -14.64 11.30 -4.73
C ARG A 63 -15.29 12.59 -5.20
N GLY A 64 -15.76 12.65 -6.43
CA GLY A 64 -16.36 13.85 -7.01
C GLY A 64 -17.77 14.12 -6.48
N VAL A 65 -18.54 13.08 -6.21
CA VAL A 65 -19.95 13.21 -5.76
C VAL A 65 -20.06 13.37 -4.25
N LEU A 66 -19.24 12.64 -3.46
CA LEU A 66 -19.36 12.67 -2.00
C LEU A 66 -18.45 13.72 -1.38
N PRO A 67 -19.00 14.61 -0.52
CA PRO A 67 -18.21 15.53 0.30
C PRO A 67 -17.18 14.77 1.17
N GLN A 68 -16.07 15.42 1.50
CA GLN A 68 -14.98 14.79 2.25
C GLN A 68 -15.44 14.21 3.59
N PHE A 69 -16.29 14.93 4.35
CA PHE A 69 -16.77 14.46 5.66
C PHE A 69 -17.57 13.15 5.56
N VAL A 70 -18.35 12.97 4.48
CA VAL A 70 -19.10 11.72 4.24
C VAL A 70 -18.13 10.57 3.91
N ARG A 71 -17.14 10.81 3.07
CA ARG A 71 -16.12 9.82 2.73
C ARG A 71 -15.32 9.39 3.94
N THR A 72 -14.90 10.36 4.77
CA THR A 72 -14.22 10.09 6.05
C THR A 72 -15.12 9.27 6.98
N GLY A 73 -16.40 9.63 7.11
CA GLY A 73 -17.33 8.87 7.93
C GLY A 73 -17.55 7.43 7.44
N ILE A 74 -17.62 7.21 6.13
CA ILE A 74 -17.71 5.85 5.54
C ILE A 74 -16.43 5.06 5.85
N SER A 75 -15.26 5.67 5.69
CA SER A 75 -13.98 5.06 6.02
C SER A 75 -13.89 4.68 7.51
N ASN A 76 -14.27 5.60 8.40
CA ASN A 76 -14.31 5.36 9.84
C ASN A 76 -15.27 4.23 10.22
N PHE A 77 -16.45 4.18 9.60
CA PHE A 77 -17.42 3.11 9.83
C PHE A 77 -16.80 1.71 9.52
N PHE A 78 -16.19 1.55 8.36
CA PHE A 78 -15.53 0.29 8.01
C PHE A 78 -14.29 0.02 8.86
N SER A 79 -13.57 1.05 9.23
CA SER A 79 -12.43 0.98 10.15
C SER A 79 -12.87 0.48 11.53
N ASN A 80 -13.98 0.98 12.07
CA ASN A 80 -14.54 0.54 13.35
C ASN A 80 -14.97 -0.95 13.32
N ILE A 81 -15.53 -1.42 12.19
CA ILE A 81 -15.81 -2.85 12.01
C ILE A 81 -14.51 -3.65 11.96
N GLY A 82 -13.47 -3.13 11.30
CA GLY A 82 -12.14 -3.74 11.24
C GLY A 82 -11.46 -3.85 12.61
N ASP A 83 -11.70 -2.90 13.53
CA ASP A 83 -11.12 -2.90 14.87
C ASP A 83 -11.57 -4.13 15.69
N VAL A 84 -12.69 -4.77 15.35
CA VAL A 84 -13.10 -6.06 15.95
C VAL A 84 -12.10 -7.17 15.60
N ILE A 85 -11.65 -7.20 14.33
CA ILE A 85 -10.64 -8.18 13.87
C ILE A 85 -9.29 -7.86 14.50
N VAL A 86 -8.93 -6.59 14.58
CA VAL A 86 -7.69 -6.11 15.21
C VAL A 86 -7.64 -6.53 16.68
N ALA A 87 -8.71 -6.28 17.45
CA ALA A 87 -8.82 -6.68 18.85
C ALA A 87 -8.65 -8.20 19.04
N LEU A 88 -9.29 -9.00 18.16
CA LEU A 88 -9.16 -10.44 18.19
C LEU A 88 -7.71 -10.89 17.93
N ASN A 89 -7.06 -10.32 16.93
CA ASN A 89 -5.69 -10.67 16.58
C ASN A 89 -4.69 -10.23 17.66
N ASN A 90 -4.86 -9.04 18.26
CA ASN A 90 -4.08 -8.61 19.42
C ASN A 90 -4.22 -9.59 20.59
N LEU A 91 -5.46 -10.05 20.86
CA LEU A 91 -5.69 -11.06 21.90
C LEU A 91 -4.99 -12.38 21.59
N LEU A 92 -5.04 -12.86 20.34
CA LEU A 92 -4.39 -14.08 19.89
C LEU A 92 -2.85 -14.00 19.93
N GLN A 93 -2.30 -12.78 19.85
CA GLN A 93 -0.87 -12.51 20.00
C GLN A 93 -0.47 -12.29 21.49
N GLY A 94 -1.44 -12.30 22.41
CA GLY A 94 -1.19 -12.04 23.83
C GLY A 94 -1.01 -10.57 24.20
N LYS A 95 -1.28 -9.64 23.28
CA LYS A 95 -1.25 -8.18 23.45
C LYS A 95 -2.57 -7.71 24.11
N VAL A 96 -2.75 -8.05 25.38
CA VAL A 96 -4.05 -7.86 26.08
C VAL A 96 -4.39 -6.38 26.27
N ALA A 97 -3.40 -5.52 26.50
CA ALA A 97 -3.60 -4.10 26.68
C ALA A 97 -4.09 -3.43 25.37
N GLU A 98 -3.46 -3.76 24.26
CA GLU A 98 -3.81 -3.30 22.91
C GLU A 98 -5.19 -3.81 22.52
N ALA A 99 -5.47 -5.11 22.75
CA ALA A 99 -6.79 -5.69 22.54
C ALA A 99 -7.89 -4.98 23.35
N GLY A 100 -7.61 -4.64 24.62
CA GLY A 100 -8.50 -3.87 25.47
C GLY A 100 -8.76 -2.46 24.94
N SER A 101 -7.72 -1.79 24.44
CA SER A 101 -7.82 -0.48 23.78
C SER A 101 -8.70 -0.55 22.53
N ASP A 102 -8.50 -1.57 21.67
CA ASP A 102 -9.28 -1.74 20.45
C ASP A 102 -10.76 -2.03 20.74
N VAL A 103 -11.05 -2.85 21.75
CA VAL A 103 -12.44 -3.07 22.21
C VAL A 103 -13.07 -1.78 22.72
N ALA A 104 -12.33 -0.96 23.47
CA ALA A 104 -12.80 0.33 23.93
C ALA A 104 -13.06 1.28 22.75
N ARG A 105 -12.21 1.29 21.72
CA ARG A 105 -12.41 2.05 20.48
C ARG A 105 -13.72 1.65 19.81
N VAL A 106 -13.93 0.34 19.59
CA VAL A 106 -15.18 -0.17 19.00
C VAL A 106 -16.40 0.28 19.82
N ALA A 107 -16.34 0.15 21.14
CA ALA A 107 -17.45 0.55 22.01
C ALA A 107 -17.75 2.07 21.92
N VAL A 108 -16.74 2.92 22.04
CA VAL A 108 -16.87 4.39 21.97
C VAL A 108 -17.35 4.82 20.59
N ASN A 109 -16.69 4.36 19.53
CA ASN A 109 -17.03 4.76 18.16
C ASN A 109 -18.43 4.25 17.75
N THR A 110 -18.84 3.07 18.22
CA THR A 110 -20.19 2.56 17.93
C THR A 110 -21.27 3.32 18.67
N THR A 111 -21.04 3.69 19.93
CA THR A 111 -22.07 4.35 20.78
C THR A 111 -22.08 5.87 20.58
N VAL A 112 -20.96 6.53 20.80
CA VAL A 112 -20.83 8.00 20.72
C VAL A 112 -20.54 8.44 19.27
N GLY A 113 -19.77 7.65 18.52
CA GLY A 113 -19.36 7.94 17.15
C GLY A 113 -20.38 7.57 16.07
N ILE A 114 -21.65 7.32 16.43
CA ILE A 114 -22.76 6.99 15.50
C ILE A 114 -22.38 5.79 14.63
N LEU A 115 -22.29 4.60 15.23
CA LEU A 115 -21.88 3.34 14.59
C LEU A 115 -20.48 3.40 13.96
N GLY A 116 -19.60 4.26 14.46
CA GLY A 116 -18.23 4.42 13.96
C GLY A 116 -18.10 5.42 12.82
N PHE A 117 -19.16 6.17 12.45
CA PHE A 117 -19.05 7.22 11.44
C PHE A 117 -18.11 8.36 11.88
N LEU A 118 -18.08 8.66 13.19
CA LEU A 118 -17.14 9.58 13.82
C LEU A 118 -16.12 8.78 14.63
N ASP A 119 -14.83 9.06 14.44
CA ASP A 119 -13.76 8.45 15.24
C ASP A 119 -13.50 9.25 16.52
N VAL A 120 -14.42 9.11 17.49
CA VAL A 120 -14.33 9.76 18.80
C VAL A 120 -13.22 9.13 19.65
N ALA A 121 -12.94 7.85 19.44
CA ALA A 121 -11.93 7.12 20.21
C ALA A 121 -10.53 7.71 20.03
N THR A 122 -10.18 8.14 18.82
CA THR A 122 -8.91 8.82 18.54
C THR A 122 -8.82 10.16 19.25
N GLU A 123 -9.90 10.93 19.31
CA GLU A 123 -9.96 12.21 20.04
C GLU A 123 -9.83 12.02 21.56
N LEU A 124 -10.22 10.84 22.07
CA LEU A 124 -10.04 10.48 23.48
C LEU A 124 -8.63 9.90 23.78
N GLY A 125 -7.75 9.85 22.77
CA GLY A 125 -6.38 9.36 22.93
C GLY A 125 -6.24 7.84 22.92
N LEU A 126 -7.25 7.08 22.47
CA LEU A 126 -7.14 5.63 22.26
C LEU A 126 -6.38 5.37 20.97
N GLU A 127 -5.21 4.77 21.07
CA GLU A 127 -4.34 4.47 19.93
C GLU A 127 -5.00 3.45 18.99
N LYS A 128 -4.83 3.66 17.68
CA LYS A 128 -5.34 2.74 16.66
C LYS A 128 -4.28 1.75 16.26
N HIS A 129 -4.55 0.47 16.46
CA HIS A 129 -3.70 -0.63 16.05
C HIS A 129 -4.13 -1.17 14.68
N ASN A 130 -3.28 -1.99 14.09
CA ASN A 130 -3.50 -2.55 12.75
C ASN A 130 -2.97 -3.97 12.69
N GLU A 131 -3.81 -4.91 13.09
CA GLU A 131 -3.50 -6.34 13.16
C GLU A 131 -4.43 -7.17 12.28
N ASP A 132 -3.88 -8.24 11.73
CA ASP A 132 -4.61 -9.23 10.94
C ASP A 132 -4.11 -10.65 11.27
N PHE A 133 -4.83 -11.66 10.82
CA PHE A 133 -4.48 -13.05 11.14
C PHE A 133 -3.18 -13.50 10.45
N GLY A 134 -2.80 -12.91 9.32
CA GLY A 134 -1.50 -13.15 8.69
C GLY A 134 -0.34 -12.67 9.57
N GLN A 135 -0.49 -11.53 10.27
CA GLN A 135 0.46 -11.05 11.29
C GLN A 135 0.48 -11.98 12.49
N THR A 136 -0.67 -12.43 12.97
CA THR A 136 -0.78 -13.41 14.07
C THR A 136 -0.05 -14.70 13.75
N LEU A 137 -0.22 -15.24 12.55
CA LEU A 137 0.55 -16.41 12.09
C LEU A 137 2.06 -16.13 12.06
N GLY A 138 2.47 -14.94 11.61
CA GLY A 138 3.87 -14.52 11.63
C GLY A 138 4.43 -14.39 13.04
N TYR A 139 3.67 -13.81 13.97
CA TYR A 139 4.00 -13.73 15.39
C TYR A 139 4.19 -15.12 16.02
N TRP A 140 3.40 -16.10 15.61
CA TRP A 140 3.56 -17.50 16.02
C TRP A 140 4.71 -18.23 15.33
N GLY A 141 5.51 -17.55 14.49
CA GLY A 141 6.69 -18.09 13.84
C GLY A 141 6.43 -18.76 12.49
N ILE A 142 5.25 -18.62 11.90
CA ILE A 142 4.96 -19.13 10.56
C ILE A 142 5.57 -18.19 9.54
N GLY A 143 6.49 -18.71 8.70
CA GLY A 143 7.13 -17.95 7.63
C GLY A 143 6.14 -17.43 6.58
N GLU A 144 6.50 -16.35 5.90
CA GLU A 144 5.63 -15.69 4.92
C GLU A 144 5.32 -16.56 3.70
N GLY A 145 6.24 -17.50 3.34
CA GLY A 145 6.14 -18.29 2.13
C GLY A 145 6.35 -17.46 0.86
N PRO A 146 6.03 -18.02 -0.33
CA PRO A 146 6.17 -17.31 -1.60
C PRO A 146 5.22 -16.11 -1.68
N TYR A 147 5.69 -15.06 -2.38
CA TYR A 147 4.87 -13.92 -2.77
C TYR A 147 3.80 -14.35 -3.79
N LEU A 148 2.61 -13.83 -3.65
CA LEU A 148 1.46 -14.10 -4.49
C LEU A 148 0.74 -12.79 -4.84
N VAL A 149 0.25 -12.69 -6.06
CA VAL A 149 -0.74 -11.67 -6.42
C VAL A 149 -2.11 -12.32 -6.56
N LEU A 150 -3.07 -11.87 -5.78
CA LEU A 150 -4.42 -12.40 -5.81
C LEU A 150 -5.28 -11.61 -6.81
N PRO A 151 -6.11 -12.30 -7.63
CA PRO A 151 -7.06 -11.61 -8.49
C PRO A 151 -7.97 -10.69 -7.68
N PHE A 152 -8.12 -9.45 -8.10
CA PHE A 152 -8.89 -8.36 -7.48
C PHE A 152 -8.41 -7.89 -6.10
N LEU A 153 -7.65 -8.70 -5.35
CA LEU A 153 -7.22 -8.41 -3.98
C LEU A 153 -5.80 -7.84 -3.91
N GLY A 154 -4.99 -8.04 -4.98
CA GLY A 154 -3.64 -7.48 -5.07
C GLY A 154 -2.57 -8.31 -4.37
N PRO A 155 -1.49 -7.65 -3.86
CA PRO A 155 -0.31 -8.31 -3.30
C PRO A 155 -0.63 -9.08 -2.02
N SER A 156 -0.03 -10.26 -1.86
CA SER A 156 -0.16 -11.15 -0.70
C SER A 156 1.07 -12.05 -0.57
N THR A 157 1.12 -12.86 0.48
CA THR A 157 1.99 -14.05 0.60
C THR A 157 1.14 -15.28 0.85
N LEU A 158 1.74 -16.46 0.81
CA LEU A 158 0.99 -17.69 1.13
C LEU A 158 0.40 -17.63 2.55
N ARG A 159 1.18 -17.22 3.54
CA ARG A 159 0.73 -17.03 4.92
C ARG A 159 -0.42 -16.01 5.01
N ASP A 160 -0.22 -14.85 4.39
CA ASP A 160 -1.19 -13.76 4.48
C ASP A 160 -2.48 -14.08 3.72
N THR A 161 -2.41 -14.90 2.66
CA THR A 161 -3.59 -15.43 1.96
C THR A 161 -4.43 -16.33 2.88
N VAL A 162 -3.78 -17.19 3.67
CA VAL A 162 -4.48 -17.99 4.70
C VAL A 162 -5.09 -17.07 5.77
N GLY A 163 -4.32 -16.08 6.23
CA GLY A 163 -4.78 -15.06 7.16
C GLY A 163 -6.04 -14.33 6.66
N LEU A 164 -6.04 -13.90 5.41
CA LEU A 164 -7.16 -13.23 4.78
C LEU A 164 -8.45 -14.05 4.80
N VAL A 165 -8.36 -15.38 4.62
CA VAL A 165 -9.54 -16.27 4.69
C VAL A 165 -10.12 -16.30 6.10
N VAL A 166 -9.27 -16.30 7.13
CA VAL A 166 -9.70 -16.26 8.53
C VAL A 166 -10.32 -14.90 8.86
N ASP A 167 -9.66 -13.81 8.48
CA ASP A 167 -10.15 -12.44 8.70
C ASP A 167 -11.49 -12.21 7.99
N TYR A 168 -11.66 -12.75 6.78
CA TYR A 168 -12.96 -12.71 6.09
C TYR A 168 -14.05 -13.44 6.88
N LYS A 169 -13.73 -14.61 7.47
CA LYS A 169 -14.67 -15.39 8.26
C LYS A 169 -15.01 -14.77 9.62
N THR A 170 -14.08 -14.03 10.19
CA THR A 170 -14.28 -13.32 11.47
C THR A 170 -14.89 -11.94 11.29
N ASN A 171 -14.92 -11.41 10.06
CA ASN A 171 -15.47 -10.09 9.78
C ASN A 171 -16.99 -10.06 9.98
N PRO A 172 -17.52 -9.15 10.84
CA PRO A 172 -18.96 -9.02 11.08
C PRO A 172 -19.78 -8.79 9.81
N VAL A 173 -19.24 -8.09 8.81
CA VAL A 173 -19.92 -7.84 7.53
C VAL A 173 -20.27 -9.15 6.80
N THR A 174 -19.49 -10.21 6.98
CA THR A 174 -19.73 -11.51 6.33
C THR A 174 -21.06 -12.13 6.74
N TYR A 175 -21.60 -11.77 7.91
CA TYR A 175 -22.84 -12.32 8.47
C TYR A 175 -24.06 -11.43 8.23
N VAL A 176 -23.92 -10.36 7.45
CA VAL A 176 -25.06 -9.50 7.08
C VAL A 176 -25.95 -10.21 6.08
N ASP A 177 -27.23 -10.30 6.38
CA ASP A 177 -28.28 -10.81 5.51
C ASP A 177 -29.25 -9.67 5.10
N PRO A 178 -29.77 -9.70 3.87
CA PRO A 178 -29.53 -10.65 2.78
C PRO A 178 -28.18 -10.46 2.07
N ASN A 179 -27.78 -11.45 1.27
CA ASN A 179 -26.51 -11.42 0.51
C ASN A 179 -26.31 -10.13 -0.33
N ARG A 180 -27.41 -9.52 -0.79
CA ARG A 180 -27.38 -8.26 -1.54
C ARG A 180 -26.76 -7.15 -0.71
N ASP A 181 -27.17 -7.00 0.53
CA ASP A 181 -26.71 -5.91 1.41
C ASP A 181 -25.26 -6.13 1.84
N ARG A 182 -24.90 -7.37 2.15
CA ARG A 182 -23.51 -7.77 2.38
C ARG A 182 -22.60 -7.42 1.21
N ASN A 183 -23.01 -7.78 -0.01
CA ASN A 183 -22.20 -7.49 -1.21
C ASN A 183 -22.11 -5.98 -1.48
N ALA A 184 -23.18 -5.23 -1.20
CA ALA A 184 -23.17 -3.77 -1.30
C ALA A 184 -22.21 -3.13 -0.31
N LEU A 185 -22.15 -3.62 0.94
CA LEU A 185 -21.20 -3.16 1.95
C LEU A 185 -19.76 -3.44 1.53
N TYR A 186 -19.44 -4.66 1.07
CA TYR A 186 -18.11 -4.96 0.56
C TYR A 186 -17.74 -4.13 -0.67
N GLY A 187 -18.68 -3.90 -1.58
CA GLY A 187 -18.46 -3.03 -2.74
C GLY A 187 -18.19 -1.59 -2.34
N LEU A 188 -18.94 -1.06 -1.37
CA LEU A 188 -18.73 0.29 -0.84
C LEU A 188 -17.39 0.40 -0.09
N TRP A 189 -17.05 -0.58 0.74
CA TRP A 189 -15.75 -0.65 1.41
C TRP A 189 -14.60 -0.63 0.41
N PHE A 190 -14.65 -1.49 -0.61
CA PHE A 190 -13.63 -1.58 -1.64
C PHE A 190 -13.47 -0.25 -2.41
N LEU A 191 -14.60 0.35 -2.79
CA LEU A 191 -14.63 1.62 -3.51
C LEU A 191 -14.08 2.77 -2.66
N SER A 192 -14.49 2.86 -1.38
CA SER A 192 -13.97 3.83 -0.43
C SER A 192 -12.45 3.69 -0.26
N ARG A 193 -11.98 2.45 -0.08
CA ARG A 193 -10.55 2.17 0.07
C ARG A 193 -9.74 2.54 -1.18
N ARG A 194 -10.27 2.23 -2.38
CA ARG A 194 -9.62 2.63 -3.63
C ARG A 194 -9.58 4.14 -3.81
N ALA A 195 -10.65 4.84 -3.41
CA ALA A 195 -10.70 6.29 -3.49
C ALA A 195 -9.66 6.99 -2.60
N GLU A 196 -9.32 6.42 -1.45
CA GLU A 196 -8.23 6.90 -0.59
C GLU A 196 -6.85 6.73 -1.25
N LEU A 197 -6.67 5.67 -2.02
CA LEU A 197 -5.39 5.33 -2.64
C LEU A 197 -5.14 6.03 -3.98
N LEU A 198 -6.08 6.80 -4.53
CA LEU A 198 -5.94 7.43 -5.86
C LEU A 198 -4.68 8.30 -5.99
N GLU A 199 -4.41 9.14 -4.99
CA GLU A 199 -3.22 10.02 -5.03
C GLU A 199 -1.92 9.23 -4.87
N THR A 200 -1.90 8.26 -3.94
CA THR A 200 -0.72 7.40 -3.72
C THR A 200 -0.39 6.59 -4.96
N THR A 201 -1.41 6.02 -5.62
CA THR A 201 -1.23 5.26 -6.86
C THR A 201 -0.68 6.15 -7.99
N ARG A 202 -1.18 7.39 -8.09
CA ARG A 202 -0.69 8.36 -9.10
C ARG A 202 0.80 8.68 -8.92
N ILE A 203 1.25 8.84 -7.68
CA ILE A 203 2.67 9.07 -7.38
C ILE A 203 3.48 7.84 -7.78
N LEU A 204 3.00 6.64 -7.44
CA LEU A 204 3.64 5.38 -7.78
C LEU A 204 3.77 5.19 -9.30
N GLU A 205 2.69 5.40 -10.05
CA GLU A 205 2.67 5.31 -11.52
C GLU A 205 3.71 6.26 -12.17
N THR A 206 3.97 7.40 -11.54
CA THR A 206 4.92 8.41 -12.07
C THR A 206 6.37 8.11 -11.69
N ALA A 207 6.60 7.54 -10.50
CA ALA A 207 7.94 7.40 -9.92
C ALA A 207 8.57 6.02 -10.13
N ALA A 208 7.78 4.95 -10.30
CA ALA A 208 8.29 3.59 -10.40
C ALA A 208 8.69 3.24 -11.83
N LEU A 209 9.93 2.74 -12.02
CA LEU A 209 10.40 2.19 -13.30
C LEU A 209 9.70 0.86 -13.62
N ASP A 210 9.54 0.00 -12.63
CA ASP A 210 8.74 -1.23 -12.69
C ASP A 210 7.72 -1.21 -11.54
N PRO A 211 6.44 -0.87 -11.82
CA PRO A 211 5.42 -0.80 -10.79
C PRO A 211 5.15 -2.12 -10.09
N TYR A 212 5.30 -3.26 -10.79
CA TYR A 212 5.12 -4.58 -10.18
C TYR A 212 6.17 -4.85 -9.11
N GLU A 213 7.46 -4.67 -9.42
CA GLU A 213 8.56 -4.88 -8.47
C GLU A 213 8.44 -3.94 -7.28
N PHE A 214 8.13 -2.67 -7.55
CA PHE A 214 7.93 -1.69 -6.50
C PHE A 214 6.81 -2.10 -5.53
N VAL A 215 5.65 -2.52 -6.04
CA VAL A 215 4.51 -2.95 -5.22
C VAL A 215 4.84 -4.21 -4.43
N ARG A 216 5.54 -5.20 -5.06
CA ARG A 216 6.01 -6.41 -4.39
C ARG A 216 6.91 -6.09 -3.22
N ASP A 217 7.96 -5.31 -3.46
CA ASP A 217 8.99 -5.05 -2.46
C ASP A 217 8.44 -4.16 -1.33
N ALA A 218 7.64 -3.15 -1.66
CA ALA A 218 6.95 -2.33 -0.67
C ALA A 218 5.98 -3.16 0.21
N TYR A 219 5.25 -4.11 -0.41
CA TYR A 219 4.37 -5.01 0.32
C TYR A 219 5.16 -5.90 1.29
N LEU A 220 6.19 -6.59 0.82
CA LEU A 220 7.00 -7.49 1.64
C LEU A 220 7.69 -6.75 2.79
N GLN A 221 8.26 -5.57 2.52
CA GLN A 221 8.88 -4.73 3.54
C GLN A 221 7.85 -4.28 4.59
N ARG A 222 6.69 -3.80 4.15
CA ARG A 222 5.62 -3.39 5.06
C ARG A 222 5.13 -4.57 5.91
N ARG A 223 4.90 -5.75 5.32
CA ARG A 223 4.43 -6.94 6.05
C ARG A 223 5.43 -7.38 7.09
N ARG A 224 6.72 -7.40 6.75
CA ARG A 224 7.77 -7.68 7.72
C ARG A 224 7.75 -6.69 8.88
N ASN A 225 7.64 -5.40 8.59
CA ASN A 225 7.57 -4.38 9.62
C ASN A 225 6.36 -4.56 10.55
N LEU A 226 5.19 -4.91 10.01
CA LEU A 226 3.97 -5.13 10.77
C LEU A 226 4.07 -6.36 11.69
N VAL A 227 4.60 -7.50 11.19
CA VAL A 227 4.75 -8.74 11.98
C VAL A 227 5.66 -8.55 13.21
N TYR A 228 6.59 -7.61 13.15
CA TYR A 228 7.52 -7.30 14.24
C TYR A 228 7.21 -5.99 14.96
N ASP A 229 6.00 -5.47 14.86
CA ASP A 229 5.56 -4.24 15.54
C ASP A 229 6.53 -3.06 15.32
N GLY A 230 7.01 -2.88 14.10
CA GLY A 230 7.95 -1.81 13.74
C GLY A 230 9.41 -2.09 14.10
N LYS A 231 9.75 -3.25 14.64
CA LYS A 231 11.11 -3.63 15.07
C LYS A 231 11.59 -4.92 14.38
N PRO A 232 11.62 -4.99 13.05
CA PRO A 232 12.07 -6.19 12.36
C PRO A 232 13.55 -6.47 12.67
N PRO A 233 13.93 -7.76 12.86
CA PRO A 233 15.33 -8.12 13.03
C PRO A 233 16.12 -7.70 11.78
N PRO A 234 17.44 -7.43 11.91
CA PRO A 234 18.31 -7.18 10.76
C PRO A 234 18.19 -8.33 9.76
N GLU A 235 18.19 -8.01 8.47
CA GLU A 235 18.22 -9.06 7.45
C GLU A 235 19.55 -9.78 7.53
N GLU A 236 19.53 -11.05 7.91
CA GLU A 236 20.70 -11.91 7.83
C GLU A 236 21.07 -12.07 6.36
N ASN A 237 22.13 -11.33 5.95
CA ASN A 237 22.82 -11.46 4.67
C ASN A 237 21.90 -11.52 3.42
N ASP A 238 21.22 -10.44 3.09
CA ASP A 238 21.07 -10.12 1.69
C ASP A 238 22.34 -9.41 1.20
N ASN A 239 23.33 -10.19 0.79
CA ASN A 239 24.57 -9.72 0.15
C ASN A 239 24.28 -9.17 -1.27
N ARG A 240 23.05 -8.72 -1.51
CA ARG A 240 22.65 -7.95 -2.66
C ARG A 240 22.84 -6.48 -2.29
N GLN A 241 24.05 -5.99 -2.56
CA GLN A 241 24.24 -4.56 -2.72
C GLN A 241 23.07 -4.04 -3.58
N PRO A 242 22.38 -2.94 -3.17
CA PRO A 242 21.47 -2.28 -4.06
C PRO A 242 22.23 -2.06 -5.36
N ALA A 243 21.67 -2.50 -6.47
CA ALA A 243 22.26 -2.33 -7.78
C ALA A 243 22.67 -0.86 -7.88
N LYS A 244 23.98 -0.58 -7.82
CA LYS A 244 24.48 0.76 -8.12
C LYS A 244 23.85 1.12 -9.46
N PRO A 245 23.25 2.30 -9.60
CA PRO A 245 22.82 2.76 -10.91
C PRO A 245 24.03 2.62 -11.82
N GLN A 246 23.97 1.70 -12.76
CA GLN A 246 24.98 1.63 -13.83
C GLN A 246 24.75 2.88 -14.67
N SER A 247 25.39 3.98 -14.27
CA SER A 247 25.64 5.08 -15.16
C SER A 247 26.59 4.57 -16.24
N ARG A 248 26.00 4.06 -17.30
CA ARG A 248 26.71 3.84 -18.55
C ARG A 248 26.97 5.21 -19.14
N ALA A 249 27.98 5.90 -18.58
CA ALA A 249 28.55 7.06 -19.21
C ALA A 249 29.37 6.59 -20.43
N PRO A 250 29.26 7.25 -21.57
CA PRO A 250 30.16 7.02 -22.70
C PRO A 250 31.58 7.42 -22.26
N GLU A 251 32.50 6.53 -22.53
CA GLU A 251 33.94 6.73 -22.38
C GLU A 251 34.36 7.97 -23.21
N ALA A 252 34.64 9.06 -22.52
CA ALA A 252 35.24 10.25 -23.10
C ALA A 252 36.63 10.43 -22.50
N ALA A 253 37.56 10.70 -23.40
CA ALA A 253 39.01 10.82 -23.28
C ALA A 253 39.52 11.70 -22.14
N PRO A 254 40.80 11.57 -21.74
CA PRO A 254 41.36 12.19 -20.56
C PRO A 254 41.73 13.66 -20.79
N GLY A 255 41.37 14.49 -19.88
CA GLY A 255 41.87 15.87 -19.77
C GLY A 255 40.94 16.84 -19.06
N GLY A 256 41.30 17.32 -17.89
CA GLY A 256 40.66 18.51 -17.28
C GLY A 256 40.35 18.36 -15.79
N GLU A 257 41.27 18.83 -15.04
CA GLU A 257 41.42 19.00 -13.60
C GLU A 257 40.23 19.55 -12.81
N GLU A 258 40.05 18.95 -11.62
CA GLU A 258 40.00 19.62 -10.30
C GLU A 258 39.09 20.83 -10.13
N GLU A 259 37.79 20.60 -9.84
CA GLU A 259 36.99 21.56 -9.04
C GLU A 259 35.59 21.07 -8.56
N ASP A 260 35.36 19.75 -8.32
CA ASP A 260 34.04 19.27 -7.86
C ASP A 260 34.08 18.31 -6.65
N ARG A 261 35.02 18.52 -5.71
CA ARG A 261 35.07 17.71 -4.47
C ARG A 261 34.26 18.29 -3.30
N GLY A 262 33.77 19.51 -3.41
CA GLY A 262 33.12 20.21 -2.29
C GLY A 262 31.63 19.91 -2.07
N VAL A 263 30.91 19.53 -3.09
CA VAL A 263 29.43 19.44 -3.00
C VAL A 263 28.93 18.05 -2.66
N ARG A 264 29.73 17.01 -2.92
CA ARG A 264 29.32 15.61 -2.68
C ARG A 264 29.46 15.14 -1.21
N SER A 265 30.22 15.86 -0.38
CA SER A 265 30.43 15.48 1.04
C SER A 265 29.34 15.97 1.98
N ILE A 266 28.46 16.88 1.56
CA ILE A 266 27.46 17.51 2.43
C ILE A 266 26.18 16.69 2.56
N LEU A 267 25.91 15.75 1.62
CA LEU A 267 24.66 14.95 1.60
C LEU A 267 24.75 13.62 2.36
N VAL A 268 25.87 13.29 2.99
CA VAL A 268 26.07 11.96 3.62
C VAL A 268 26.06 12.00 5.15
N SER A 269 26.08 13.17 5.79
CA SER A 269 26.27 13.23 7.27
C SER A 269 25.01 13.42 8.11
N GLY A 270 23.81 13.47 7.56
CA GLY A 270 22.56 13.46 8.37
C GLY A 270 22.42 14.56 9.46
N GLU A 271 23.34 15.49 9.55
CA GLU A 271 23.27 16.62 10.49
C GLU A 271 22.45 17.77 9.88
N PRO A 272 21.60 18.45 10.66
CA PRO A 272 20.84 19.58 10.18
C PRO A 272 21.79 20.73 9.79
N LEU A 273 21.58 21.28 8.59
CA LEU A 273 22.35 22.39 8.05
C LEU A 273 22.30 23.61 8.98
N THR A 274 23.44 24.22 9.21
CA THR A 274 23.52 25.48 9.97
C THR A 274 22.90 26.65 9.18
N PRO A 275 22.38 27.69 9.83
CA PRO A 275 21.77 28.84 9.14
C PRO A 275 22.67 29.49 8.07
N ALA A 276 23.98 29.54 8.29
CA ALA A 276 24.94 30.05 7.33
C ALA A 276 25.10 29.16 6.07
N GLN A 277 24.92 27.85 6.22
CA GLN A 277 24.95 26.90 5.09
C GLN A 277 23.64 26.94 4.25
N LEU A 278 22.52 27.23 4.89
CA LEU A 278 21.23 27.46 4.21
C LEU A 278 21.28 28.74 3.38
N GLU A 279 21.81 29.87 3.91
CA GLU A 279 21.98 31.12 3.16
C GLU A 279 22.91 30.94 1.95
N ALA A 280 23.99 30.16 2.11
CA ALA A 280 24.93 29.90 1.01
C ALA A 280 24.31 29.05 -0.11
N LEU A 281 23.41 28.10 0.23
CA LEU A 281 22.65 27.28 -0.73
C LEU A 281 21.63 28.14 -1.49
N GLU A 282 20.86 28.96 -0.79
CA GLU A 282 19.89 29.87 -1.41
C GLU A 282 20.55 30.93 -2.30
N ALA A 283 21.74 31.41 -1.94
CA ALA A 283 22.52 32.33 -2.77
C ALA A 283 23.01 31.66 -4.07
N LYS A 284 23.40 30.36 -3.98
CA LYS A 284 23.83 29.57 -5.14
C LYS A 284 22.66 29.23 -6.06
N GLU A 285 21.50 28.92 -5.52
CA GLU A 285 20.29 28.65 -6.27
C GLU A 285 19.79 29.88 -7.04
N ARG A 286 19.80 31.05 -6.41
CA ARG A 286 19.53 32.35 -7.07
C ARG A 286 20.54 32.73 -8.16
N ALA A 287 21.80 32.28 -8.04
CA ALA A 287 22.82 32.52 -9.05
C ALA A 287 22.75 31.56 -10.24
N SER A 288 22.11 30.39 -10.07
CA SER A 288 21.94 29.37 -11.11
C SER A 288 20.64 29.48 -11.91
N GLU A 289 19.69 30.36 -11.52
CA GLU A 289 18.51 30.62 -12.34
C GLU A 289 18.90 31.29 -13.66
N PRO A 290 18.63 30.67 -14.82
CA PRO A 290 18.88 31.30 -16.09
C PRO A 290 18.00 32.56 -16.22
N ARG A 291 18.63 33.70 -16.47
CA ARG A 291 17.97 34.97 -16.81
C ARG A 291 17.01 34.71 -17.97
N ALA A 292 15.79 34.30 -17.67
CA ALA A 292 14.72 34.19 -18.65
C ALA A 292 14.27 35.59 -19.04
N GLN A 293 14.72 36.03 -20.22
CA GLN A 293 14.17 36.97 -21.17
C GLN A 293 13.09 37.94 -20.65
N ALA A 294 13.52 39.17 -20.47
CA ALA A 294 12.62 40.34 -20.55
C ALA A 294 12.08 40.47 -21.98
N ASN A 295 10.89 39.91 -22.23
CA ASN A 295 9.97 40.30 -23.29
C ASN A 295 8.72 39.42 -23.25
N ALA A 296 7.76 39.81 -22.40
CA ALA A 296 6.35 39.43 -22.58
C ALA A 296 5.48 40.65 -22.25
N PRO A 297 4.45 40.96 -23.10
CA PRO A 297 3.65 42.16 -22.94
C PRO A 297 2.72 42.06 -21.75
N ALA A 298 2.53 43.20 -21.07
CA ALA A 298 1.69 43.37 -19.89
C ALA A 298 0.28 42.81 -20.08
N ALA A 299 -0.07 41.75 -19.32
CA ALA A 299 -1.45 41.30 -19.20
C ALA A 299 -2.24 42.30 -18.32
N ARG A 300 -3.26 42.90 -18.89
CA ARG A 300 -4.22 43.78 -18.22
C ARG A 300 -4.91 43.06 -17.09
N VAL A 301 -4.69 43.51 -15.86
CA VAL A 301 -5.47 43.10 -14.68
C VAL A 301 -6.85 43.77 -14.80
N VAL A 302 -7.88 43.00 -15.10
CA VAL A 302 -9.27 43.42 -14.97
C VAL A 302 -9.67 43.30 -13.50
N ARG A 303 -9.76 44.44 -12.81
CA ARG A 303 -10.36 44.51 -11.47
C ARG A 303 -11.86 44.33 -11.62
N VAL A 304 -12.39 43.19 -11.16
CA VAL A 304 -13.84 43.01 -10.95
C VAL A 304 -14.22 43.66 -9.61
N TRP A 305 -15.03 44.71 -9.73
CA TRP A 305 -15.60 45.46 -8.61
C TRP A 305 -16.79 44.67 -8.07
N LEU A 306 -16.75 44.22 -6.79
CA LEU A 306 -17.89 43.66 -6.07
C LEU A 306 -18.49 44.76 -5.18
N PRO A 307 -19.80 45.05 -5.28
CA PRO A 307 -20.45 46.03 -4.41
C PRO A 307 -20.64 45.46 -3.01
N THR A 308 -20.20 46.21 -2.03
CA THR A 308 -20.54 46.01 -0.60
C THR A 308 -22.03 46.35 -0.39
N SER A 309 -22.82 45.37 0.05
CA SER A 309 -24.18 45.59 0.56
C SER A 309 -24.13 45.78 2.07
N SER A 310 -24.44 46.97 2.50
CA SER A 310 -24.81 47.35 3.87
C SER A 310 -26.26 46.96 4.15
N ARG A 311 -26.51 46.09 5.13
CA ARG A 311 -27.43 46.28 6.26
C ARG A 311 -27.46 44.99 7.07
#